data_c1553fd0edb1f3c932ddbdfa2cc825be
#
_entry.id   c1553fd0edb1f3c932ddbdfa2cc825be
#
_cell.length_a   1.000
_cell.length_b   1.000
_cell.length_c   1.000
_cell.angle_alpha   90.00
_cell.angle_beta   90.00
_cell.angle_gamma   90.00
#
_symmetry.space_group_name_H-M   'P 1'
#
loop_
_entity.id
_entity.type
_entity.pdbx_description
1 polymer ?
#
loop_
_entity_poly.entity_id
_entity_poly.type
_entity_poly.pdbx_seq_one_letter_code
_entity_poly.pdbx_strand_id
1 'polypeptide(L)'
;MNLYFLLEDSRSFFKVLPHWLNFALPDFLEIFSFDDFDSQSGKNKFMIQSGFGYPQIKKVLKDTLETIQNNFIPINYFLVFWDTDARNIADIQADIYDFEKIFADYDLGYRHKLFVMDRCFETWLLGNRSAFPKNSESGNFYHYSQFYNVSTSDPEKMNAPEPITNISLYHLKYLQEMLRCSLHMNYSKRSPLVVSTREYYGELLNRVKTTEDLRSLADFFDFIESVRNLS
;
A
#
# COMPACT_ATOMS: atom_id res chain seq x y z
N MET A 1 4.49 -15.89 14.43
CA MET A 1 4.21 -14.44 14.39
C MET A 1 2.89 -14.21 13.65
N ASN A 2 2.04 -13.30 14.14
CA ASN A 2 0.71 -13.00 13.60
C ASN A 2 0.64 -11.52 13.19
N LEU A 3 0.39 -11.27 11.91
CA LEU A 3 0.28 -9.93 11.34
C LEU A 3 -1.17 -9.66 10.93
N TYR A 4 -1.67 -8.49 11.28
CA TYR A 4 -2.99 -8.04 10.83
C TYR A 4 -2.85 -6.77 10.03
N PHE A 5 -3.40 -6.75 8.82
CA PHE A 5 -3.36 -5.63 7.89
C PHE A 5 -4.77 -5.07 7.69
N LEU A 6 -4.97 -3.80 8.05
CA LEU A 6 -6.17 -3.04 7.72
C LEU A 6 -5.84 -2.05 6.61
N LEU A 7 -6.44 -2.22 5.45
CA LEU A 7 -6.20 -1.38 4.27
C LEU A 7 -7.39 -0.45 4.04
N GLU A 8 -7.14 0.82 3.74
CA GLU A 8 -8.21 1.71 3.30
C GLU A 8 -8.89 1.18 2.04
N ASP A 9 -8.07 0.77 1.06
CA ASP A 9 -8.54 0.26 -0.23
C ASP A 9 -9.21 -1.13 -0.10
N SER A 10 -10.25 -1.34 -0.88
CA SER A 10 -10.94 -2.63 -1.02
C SER A 10 -10.78 -3.26 -2.41
N ARG A 11 -9.94 -2.70 -3.28
CA ARG A 11 -9.89 -3.06 -4.71
C ARG A 11 -8.50 -3.39 -5.21
N SER A 12 -7.61 -2.38 -5.32
CA SER A 12 -6.29 -2.53 -5.94
C SER A 12 -5.26 -3.09 -4.97
N PHE A 13 -4.90 -2.36 -3.95
CA PHE A 13 -3.90 -2.80 -2.99
C PHE A 13 -4.36 -4.04 -2.21
N PHE A 14 -5.64 -4.10 -1.84
CA PHE A 14 -6.24 -5.26 -1.19
C PHE A 14 -6.04 -6.57 -1.97
N LYS A 15 -6.06 -6.53 -3.31
CA LYS A 15 -5.82 -7.71 -4.16
C LYS A 15 -4.34 -7.98 -4.44
N VAL A 16 -3.51 -6.95 -4.40
CA VAL A 16 -2.07 -7.06 -4.75
C VAL A 16 -1.23 -7.47 -3.54
N LEU A 17 -1.55 -6.94 -2.36
CA LEU A 17 -0.76 -7.14 -1.14
C LEU A 17 -0.56 -8.63 -0.78
N PRO A 18 -1.56 -9.54 -0.86
CA PRO A 18 -1.33 -10.97 -0.58
C PRO A 18 -0.22 -11.57 -1.43
N HIS A 19 -0.16 -11.22 -2.72
CA HIS A 19 0.88 -11.70 -3.63
C HIS A 19 2.26 -11.17 -3.22
N TRP A 20 2.35 -9.88 -2.88
CA TRP A 20 3.61 -9.27 -2.44
C TRP A 20 4.09 -9.86 -1.13
N LEU A 21 3.18 -10.11 -0.17
CA LEU A 21 3.53 -10.78 1.09
C LEU A 21 4.02 -12.21 0.86
N ASN A 22 3.40 -12.97 -0.04
CA ASN A 22 3.87 -14.32 -0.39
C ASN A 22 5.28 -14.33 -1.01
N PHE A 23 5.70 -13.24 -1.69
CA PHE A 23 7.07 -13.12 -2.18
C PHE A 23 8.05 -12.73 -1.09
N ALA A 24 7.64 -11.86 -0.19
CA ALA A 24 8.48 -11.27 0.84
C ALA A 24 8.59 -12.14 2.10
N LEU A 25 7.50 -12.80 2.47
CA LEU A 25 7.31 -13.62 3.67
C LEU A 25 6.76 -15.01 3.30
N PRO A 26 7.55 -15.85 2.57
CA PRO A 26 7.06 -17.12 2.02
C PRO A 26 6.64 -18.15 3.10
N ASP A 27 7.11 -17.98 4.33
CA ASP A 27 6.79 -18.85 5.46
C ASP A 27 5.53 -18.40 6.24
N PHE A 28 4.86 -17.33 5.78
CA PHE A 28 3.62 -16.87 6.36
C PHE A 28 2.43 -17.42 5.60
N LEU A 29 1.42 -17.86 6.35
CA LEU A 29 0.14 -18.33 5.83
C LEU A 29 -0.90 -17.21 5.83
N GLU A 30 -1.53 -16.96 4.69
CA GLU A 30 -2.72 -16.11 4.63
C GLU A 30 -3.90 -16.81 5.29
N ILE A 31 -4.59 -16.10 6.19
CA ILE A 31 -5.80 -16.58 6.87
C ILE A 31 -6.94 -15.58 6.66
N PHE A 32 -8.18 -16.05 6.82
CA PHE A 32 -9.38 -15.28 6.49
C PHE A 32 -10.34 -15.10 7.66
N SER A 33 -10.04 -15.69 8.82
CA SER A 33 -10.83 -15.58 10.05
C SER A 33 -9.92 -15.33 11.24
N PHE A 34 -10.43 -14.63 12.24
CA PHE A 34 -9.74 -14.46 13.52
C PHE A 34 -9.50 -15.80 14.25
N ASP A 35 -10.42 -16.76 14.11
CA ASP A 35 -10.29 -18.09 14.70
C ASP A 35 -9.08 -18.86 14.14
N ASP A 36 -8.66 -18.53 12.93
CA ASP A 36 -7.52 -19.17 12.29
C ASP A 36 -6.18 -18.78 12.95
N PHE A 37 -6.12 -17.65 13.69
CA PHE A 37 -4.90 -17.28 14.41
C PHE A 37 -4.51 -18.31 15.48
N ASP A 38 -5.48 -18.96 16.12
CA ASP A 38 -5.23 -19.98 17.14
C ASP A 38 -5.10 -21.39 16.56
N SER A 39 -5.75 -21.68 15.43
CA SER A 39 -5.95 -23.04 14.90
C SER A 39 -4.69 -23.77 14.41
N GLN A 40 -3.57 -23.07 14.18
CA GLN A 40 -2.33 -23.64 13.66
C GLN A 40 -1.13 -23.12 14.47
N SER A 41 -0.93 -23.65 15.68
CA SER A 41 0.22 -23.28 16.51
C SER A 41 1.55 -23.53 15.79
N GLY A 42 2.47 -22.57 15.88
CA GLY A 42 3.82 -22.68 15.32
C GLY A 42 4.01 -22.17 13.90
N LYS A 43 2.95 -21.71 13.19
CA LYS A 43 3.07 -21.06 11.87
C LYS A 43 2.95 -19.55 11.99
N ASN A 44 3.74 -18.84 11.19
CA ASN A 44 3.56 -17.40 10.99
C ASN A 44 2.32 -17.17 10.12
N LYS A 45 1.53 -16.14 10.42
CA LYS A 45 0.25 -15.90 9.75
C LYS A 45 0.04 -14.43 9.45
N PHE A 46 -0.71 -14.15 8.40
CA PHE A 46 -1.23 -12.81 8.17
C PHE A 46 -2.70 -12.83 7.76
N MET A 47 -3.41 -11.79 8.15
CA MET A 47 -4.79 -11.53 7.75
C MET A 47 -4.88 -10.13 7.17
N ILE A 48 -5.66 -9.96 6.09
CA ILE A 48 -5.88 -8.67 5.44
C ILE A 48 -7.37 -8.36 5.47
N GLN A 49 -7.72 -7.16 5.95
CA GLN A 49 -9.09 -6.64 5.95
C GLN A 49 -9.15 -5.29 5.24
N SER A 50 -10.27 -5.03 4.57
CA SER A 50 -10.56 -3.69 4.02
C SER A 50 -11.23 -2.80 5.05
N GLY A 51 -10.81 -1.53 5.09
CA GLY A 51 -11.46 -0.46 5.84
C GLY A 51 -12.57 0.26 5.06
N PHE A 52 -12.84 -0.15 3.81
CA PHE A 52 -13.90 0.37 2.92
C PHE A 52 -13.80 1.87 2.60
N GLY A 53 -12.58 2.42 2.60
CA GLY A 53 -12.31 3.81 2.31
C GLY A 53 -12.39 4.73 3.51
N TYR A 54 -11.95 5.98 3.30
CA TYR A 54 -12.04 7.02 4.32
C TYR A 54 -13.43 7.71 4.26
N PRO A 55 -14.07 8.07 5.38
CA PRO A 55 -13.59 7.92 6.78
C PRO A 55 -13.91 6.57 7.43
N GLN A 56 -14.51 5.62 6.68
CA GLN A 56 -15.02 4.36 7.21
C GLN A 56 -13.93 3.52 7.87
N ILE A 57 -12.69 3.59 7.39
CA ILE A 57 -11.55 2.86 7.95
C ILE A 57 -11.36 3.14 9.46
N LYS A 58 -11.62 4.36 9.94
CA LYS A 58 -11.51 4.70 11.38
C LYS A 58 -12.54 3.93 12.23
N LYS A 59 -13.73 3.71 11.69
CA LYS A 59 -14.76 2.89 12.35
C LYS A 59 -14.36 1.42 12.35
N VAL A 60 -13.97 0.90 11.19
CA VAL A 60 -13.53 -0.51 11.06
C VAL A 60 -12.34 -0.77 11.98
N LEU A 61 -11.40 0.18 12.10
CA LEU A 61 -10.28 0.08 13.03
C LEU A 61 -10.77 -0.12 14.47
N LYS A 62 -11.68 0.71 14.97
CA LYS A 62 -12.24 0.58 16.32
C LYS A 62 -12.92 -0.76 16.54
N ASP A 63 -13.85 -1.12 15.64
CA ASP A 63 -14.61 -2.36 15.72
C ASP A 63 -13.67 -3.59 15.74
N THR A 64 -12.58 -3.53 14.97
CA THR A 64 -11.57 -4.59 14.92
C THR A 64 -10.74 -4.67 16.20
N LEU A 65 -10.29 -3.53 16.72
CA LEU A 65 -9.51 -3.48 17.97
C LEU A 65 -10.33 -3.99 19.15
N GLU A 66 -11.62 -3.62 19.23
CA GLU A 66 -12.56 -4.17 20.22
C GLU A 66 -12.68 -5.69 20.09
N THR A 67 -12.82 -6.20 18.87
CA THR A 67 -12.92 -7.65 18.61
C THR A 67 -11.67 -8.38 19.07
N ILE A 68 -10.49 -7.87 18.74
CA ILE A 68 -9.19 -8.45 19.12
C ILE A 68 -9.05 -8.47 20.65
N GLN A 69 -9.35 -7.37 21.32
CA GLN A 69 -9.24 -7.24 22.77
C GLN A 69 -10.22 -8.16 23.49
N ASN A 70 -11.50 -8.15 23.10
CA ASN A 70 -12.55 -8.92 23.77
C ASN A 70 -12.37 -10.44 23.60
N ASN A 71 -11.78 -10.89 22.50
CA ASN A 71 -11.56 -12.30 22.20
C ASN A 71 -10.10 -12.76 22.43
N PHE A 72 -9.24 -11.89 22.97
CA PHE A 72 -7.83 -12.21 23.24
C PHE A 72 -7.07 -12.77 22.04
N ILE A 73 -7.34 -12.22 20.82
CA ILE A 73 -6.76 -12.72 19.59
C ILE A 73 -5.24 -12.44 19.57
N PRO A 74 -4.38 -13.45 19.35
CA PRO A 74 -2.94 -13.31 19.48
C PRO A 74 -2.32 -12.61 18.26
N ILE A 75 -2.37 -11.28 18.22
CA ILE A 75 -1.74 -10.46 17.20
C ILE A 75 -0.36 -10.00 17.71
N ASN A 76 0.66 -10.00 16.83
CA ASN A 76 1.98 -9.42 17.11
C ASN A 76 2.14 -8.01 16.54
N TYR A 77 1.59 -7.78 15.35
CA TYR A 77 1.59 -6.48 14.69
C TYR A 77 0.23 -6.18 14.08
N PHE A 78 -0.31 -5.00 14.39
CA PHE A 78 -1.49 -4.42 13.75
C PHE A 78 -1.06 -3.27 12.83
N LEU A 79 -1.32 -3.39 11.53
CA LEU A 79 -0.78 -2.55 10.49
C LEU A 79 -1.93 -1.88 9.74
N VAL A 80 -1.97 -0.56 9.75
CA VAL A 80 -2.98 0.23 9.04
C VAL A 80 -2.34 0.91 7.85
N PHE A 81 -2.97 0.82 6.66
CA PHE A 81 -2.56 1.52 5.45
C PHE A 81 -3.64 2.53 5.07
N TRP A 82 -3.22 3.76 4.93
CA TRP A 82 -4.10 4.88 4.66
C TRP A 82 -3.53 5.79 3.57
N ASP A 83 -4.39 6.14 2.57
CA ASP A 83 -4.06 7.00 1.43
C ASP A 83 -4.25 8.48 1.81
N THR A 84 -3.25 9.33 1.55
CA THR A 84 -3.42 10.78 1.78
C THR A 84 -4.24 11.47 0.70
N ASP A 85 -4.35 10.86 -0.49
CA ASP A 85 -5.02 11.41 -1.67
C ASP A 85 -4.54 12.84 -2.02
N ALA A 86 -5.48 13.79 -2.13
CA ALA A 86 -5.21 15.20 -2.42
C ALA A 86 -5.30 16.10 -1.17
N ARG A 87 -5.18 15.54 0.04
CA ARG A 87 -5.32 16.28 1.29
C ARG A 87 -4.14 17.22 1.52
N ASN A 88 -4.41 18.31 2.22
CA ASN A 88 -3.35 19.21 2.68
C ASN A 88 -2.66 18.65 3.93
N ILE A 89 -1.49 19.19 4.25
CA ILE A 89 -0.66 18.73 5.36
C ILE A 89 -1.38 18.81 6.71
N ALA A 90 -2.19 19.85 6.95
CA ALA A 90 -2.89 20.01 8.21
C ALA A 90 -3.96 18.95 8.42
N ASP A 91 -4.71 18.61 7.36
CA ASP A 91 -5.71 17.53 7.39
C ASP A 91 -5.04 16.16 7.59
N ILE A 92 -3.89 15.91 6.93
CA ILE A 92 -3.11 14.69 7.09
C ILE A 92 -2.64 14.53 8.55
N GLN A 93 -2.11 15.60 9.15
CA GLN A 93 -1.67 15.58 10.55
C GLN A 93 -2.82 15.34 11.54
N ALA A 94 -3.98 15.95 11.28
CA ALA A 94 -5.18 15.74 12.10
C ALA A 94 -5.67 14.27 11.99
N ASP A 95 -5.65 13.69 10.80
CA ASP A 95 -6.03 12.31 10.60
C ASP A 95 -5.06 11.32 11.26
N ILE A 96 -3.74 11.55 11.16
CA ILE A 96 -2.73 10.76 11.87
C ILE A 96 -2.98 10.82 13.39
N TYR A 97 -3.21 12.02 13.94
CA TYR A 97 -3.54 12.18 15.36
C TYR A 97 -4.78 11.38 15.77
N ASP A 98 -5.83 11.37 14.93
CA ASP A 98 -7.05 10.60 15.19
C ASP A 98 -6.78 9.08 15.19
N PHE A 99 -5.96 8.57 14.25
CA PHE A 99 -5.56 7.15 14.23
C PHE A 99 -4.78 6.78 15.49
N GLU A 100 -3.78 7.59 15.88
CA GLU A 100 -2.98 7.34 17.08
C GLU A 100 -3.84 7.40 18.36
N LYS A 101 -4.80 8.32 18.42
CA LYS A 101 -5.76 8.37 19.51
C LYS A 101 -6.62 7.11 19.59
N ILE A 102 -7.09 6.58 18.45
CA ILE A 102 -7.83 5.32 18.44
C ILE A 102 -6.97 4.18 19.00
N PHE A 103 -5.70 4.08 18.61
CA PHE A 103 -4.81 3.06 19.17
C PHE A 103 -4.59 3.24 20.67
N ALA A 104 -4.45 4.47 21.15
CA ALA A 104 -4.22 4.76 22.56
C ALA A 104 -5.41 4.41 23.48
N ASP A 105 -6.63 4.33 22.93
CA ASP A 105 -7.84 3.95 23.66
C ASP A 105 -7.87 2.43 24.00
N TYR A 106 -6.94 1.62 23.44
CA TYR A 106 -6.88 0.17 23.65
C TYR A 106 -5.55 -0.25 24.27
N ASP A 107 -5.63 -1.15 25.27
CA ASP A 107 -4.43 -1.81 25.83
C ASP A 107 -4.05 -2.97 24.91
N LEU A 108 -3.24 -2.65 23.92
CA LEU A 108 -2.84 -3.59 22.90
C LEU A 108 -1.53 -4.26 23.35
N GLY A 109 -1.56 -5.47 23.83
CA GLY A 109 -0.35 -6.26 24.08
C GLY A 109 0.51 -6.54 22.82
N TYR A 110 0.27 -5.82 21.73
CA TYR A 110 0.94 -5.95 20.44
C TYR A 110 1.41 -4.58 19.90
N ARG A 111 2.29 -4.61 18.89
CA ARG A 111 2.79 -3.40 18.23
C ARG A 111 1.82 -2.97 17.12
N HIS A 112 1.62 -1.68 16.97
CA HIS A 112 0.86 -1.12 15.84
C HIS A 112 1.75 -0.21 14.99
N LYS A 113 1.38 -0.06 13.72
CA LYS A 113 2.01 0.91 12.81
C LYS A 113 1.00 1.42 11.79
N LEU A 114 0.95 2.74 11.64
CA LEU A 114 0.21 3.41 10.57
C LEU A 114 1.18 3.69 9.41
N PHE A 115 0.89 3.09 8.26
CA PHE A 115 1.54 3.41 7.00
C PHE A 115 0.72 4.48 6.27
N VAL A 116 1.30 5.65 6.16
CA VAL A 116 0.70 6.78 5.43
C VAL A 116 1.23 6.75 4.01
N MET A 117 0.40 6.33 3.06
CA MET A 117 0.78 6.31 1.64
C MET A 117 0.68 7.72 1.07
N ASP A 118 1.81 8.25 0.59
CA ASP A 118 1.80 9.58 -0.05
C ASP A 118 1.05 9.49 -1.38
N ARG A 119 -0.09 10.17 -1.44
CA ARG A 119 -1.15 10.13 -2.43
C ARG A 119 -1.96 8.82 -2.39
N CYS A 120 -1.55 7.78 -3.09
CA CYS A 120 -2.32 6.53 -3.21
C CYS A 120 -1.44 5.35 -3.65
N PHE A 121 -2.00 4.17 -3.65
CA PHE A 121 -1.29 2.96 -4.09
C PHE A 121 -0.72 3.06 -5.51
N GLU A 122 -1.43 3.72 -6.44
CA GLU A 122 -0.94 3.90 -7.80
C GLU A 122 0.34 4.76 -7.88
N THR A 123 0.57 5.64 -6.88
CA THR A 123 1.84 6.38 -6.77
C THR A 123 3.04 5.45 -6.57
N TRP A 124 2.89 4.44 -5.70
CA TRP A 124 3.92 3.41 -5.53
C TRP A 124 4.18 2.65 -6.82
N LEU A 125 3.11 2.28 -7.53
CA LEU A 125 3.22 1.53 -8.79
C LEU A 125 3.92 2.29 -9.90
N LEU A 126 3.79 3.60 -9.95
CA LEU A 126 4.55 4.47 -10.87
C LEU A 126 6.07 4.41 -10.63
N GLY A 127 6.48 3.86 -9.51
CA GLY A 127 7.89 3.62 -9.19
C GLY A 127 8.58 2.56 -10.04
N ASN A 128 7.87 1.73 -10.77
CA ASN A 128 8.46 0.70 -11.61
C ASN A 128 9.11 1.32 -12.86
N ARG A 129 10.44 1.46 -12.84
CA ARG A 129 11.21 2.04 -13.94
C ARG A 129 11.25 1.15 -15.19
N SER A 130 11.19 -0.17 -15.02
CA SER A 130 11.19 -1.10 -16.14
C SER A 130 9.88 -1.07 -16.94
N ALA A 131 8.79 -0.63 -16.29
CA ALA A 131 7.51 -0.40 -16.92
C ALA A 131 7.39 0.97 -17.60
N PHE A 132 8.41 1.82 -17.57
CA PHE A 132 8.40 3.09 -18.26
C PHE A 132 8.71 2.90 -19.75
N PRO A 133 7.85 3.39 -20.69
CA PRO A 133 8.08 3.23 -22.13
C PRO A 133 9.38 3.89 -22.61
N LYS A 134 10.23 3.12 -23.29
CA LYS A 134 11.54 3.62 -23.78
C LYS A 134 11.42 4.57 -24.97
N ASN A 135 10.36 4.43 -25.78
CA ASN A 135 10.13 5.19 -27.00
C ASN A 135 8.71 5.77 -26.98
N SER A 136 8.52 6.89 -26.30
CA SER A 136 7.21 7.53 -26.15
C SER A 136 7.24 8.96 -26.69
N GLU A 137 7.53 9.10 -27.97
CA GLU A 137 7.59 10.43 -28.62
C GLU A 137 6.22 10.94 -29.08
N SER A 138 5.15 10.16 -28.91
CA SER A 138 3.79 10.53 -29.33
C SER A 138 2.71 9.82 -28.53
N GLY A 139 1.48 10.32 -28.60
CA GLY A 139 0.31 9.73 -27.95
C GLY A 139 0.09 10.24 -26.52
N ASN A 140 -0.91 9.68 -25.84
CA ASN A 140 -1.33 10.16 -24.52
C ASN A 140 -0.22 10.06 -23.47
N PHE A 141 0.58 8.98 -23.48
CA PHE A 141 1.67 8.78 -22.53
C PHE A 141 2.74 9.88 -22.63
N TYR A 142 3.00 10.40 -23.84
CA TYR A 142 3.95 11.50 -24.06
C TYR A 142 3.59 12.73 -23.19
N HIS A 143 2.32 13.12 -23.12
CA HIS A 143 1.90 14.25 -22.31
C HIS A 143 2.16 14.03 -20.81
N TYR A 144 1.92 12.81 -20.31
CA TYR A 144 2.23 12.46 -18.92
C TYR A 144 3.73 12.54 -18.63
N SER A 145 4.57 11.94 -19.49
CA SER A 145 6.03 11.90 -19.31
C SER A 145 6.70 13.28 -19.46
N GLN A 146 6.14 14.16 -20.30
CA GLN A 146 6.60 15.54 -20.40
C GLN A 146 6.22 16.39 -19.19
N PHE A 147 5.06 16.15 -18.60
CA PHE A 147 4.67 16.85 -17.38
C PHE A 147 5.54 16.42 -16.19
N TYR A 148 5.73 15.11 -16.02
CA TYR A 148 6.55 14.57 -14.95
C TYR A 148 7.13 13.20 -15.34
N ASN A 149 8.44 13.09 -15.39
CA ASN A 149 9.10 11.84 -15.77
C ASN A 149 9.34 10.95 -14.53
N VAL A 150 8.43 10.00 -14.27
CA VAL A 150 8.53 9.09 -13.13
C VAL A 150 9.70 8.10 -13.22
N SER A 151 10.36 7.93 -14.38
CA SER A 151 11.54 7.08 -14.48
C SER A 151 12.79 7.71 -13.87
N THR A 152 12.84 9.05 -13.80
CA THR A 152 13.98 9.81 -13.27
C THR A 152 13.66 10.58 -12.00
N SER A 153 12.38 10.81 -11.72
CA SER A 153 11.91 11.64 -10.62
C SER A 153 10.97 10.85 -9.70
N ASP A 154 10.97 11.21 -8.42
CA ASP A 154 10.20 10.53 -7.38
C ASP A 154 8.67 10.68 -7.61
N PRO A 155 7.92 9.60 -7.83
CA PRO A 155 6.47 9.66 -8.02
C PRO A 155 5.70 10.30 -6.86
N GLU A 156 6.17 10.22 -5.62
CA GLU A 156 5.54 10.86 -4.46
C GLU A 156 5.58 12.39 -4.53
N LYS A 157 6.51 12.97 -5.29
CA LYS A 157 6.61 14.41 -5.52
C LYS A 157 5.78 14.90 -6.72
N MET A 158 5.15 13.98 -7.46
CA MET A 158 4.35 14.35 -8.61
C MET A 158 3.00 14.96 -8.19
N ASN A 159 2.72 16.15 -8.70
CA ASN A 159 1.39 16.77 -8.64
C ASN A 159 0.59 16.44 -9.91
N ALA A 160 -0.64 16.94 -9.98
CA ALA A 160 -1.40 16.95 -11.22
C ALA A 160 -1.28 18.32 -11.94
N PRO A 161 -1.32 18.38 -13.28
CA PRO A 161 -1.35 19.65 -14.00
C PRO A 161 -2.68 20.36 -13.79
N GLU A 162 -2.67 21.70 -13.76
CA GLU A 162 -3.91 22.48 -13.73
C GLU A 162 -4.74 22.24 -15.01
N PRO A 163 -6.07 22.17 -14.93
CA PRO A 163 -6.92 22.37 -13.75
C PRO A 163 -7.29 21.08 -12.97
N ILE A 164 -6.48 20.02 -13.07
CA ILE A 164 -6.79 18.73 -12.44
C ILE A 164 -6.53 18.83 -10.93
N THR A 165 -7.58 18.70 -10.13
CA THR A 165 -7.52 18.77 -8.65
C THR A 165 -7.37 17.41 -7.99
N ASN A 166 -7.81 16.33 -8.66
CA ASN A 166 -7.70 14.97 -8.11
C ASN A 166 -6.38 14.32 -8.51
N ILE A 167 -5.37 14.46 -7.65
CA ILE A 167 -4.00 13.95 -7.88
C ILE A 167 -3.99 12.43 -7.99
N SER A 168 -4.69 11.71 -7.12
CA SER A 168 -4.75 10.23 -7.14
C SER A 168 -5.38 9.69 -8.42
N LEU A 169 -6.41 10.38 -8.96
CA LEU A 169 -6.97 10.03 -10.26
C LEU A 169 -5.96 10.29 -11.39
N TYR A 170 -5.18 11.36 -11.30
CA TYR A 170 -4.12 11.65 -12.28
C TYR A 170 -3.04 10.56 -12.26
N HIS A 171 -2.57 10.14 -11.08
CA HIS A 171 -1.61 9.05 -10.93
C HIS A 171 -2.15 7.72 -11.50
N LEU A 172 -3.42 7.40 -11.22
CA LEU A 172 -4.09 6.25 -11.82
C LEU A 172 -4.07 6.30 -13.36
N LYS A 173 -4.42 7.45 -13.96
CA LYS A 173 -4.43 7.61 -15.42
C LYS A 173 -3.03 7.52 -16.02
N TYR A 174 -2.04 8.12 -15.36
CA TYR A 174 -0.65 8.00 -15.77
C TYR A 174 -0.20 6.53 -15.78
N LEU A 175 -0.44 5.80 -14.68
CA LEU A 175 -0.11 4.38 -14.57
C LEU A 175 -0.78 3.55 -15.68
N GLN A 176 -2.06 3.79 -15.94
CA GLN A 176 -2.80 3.11 -17.01
C GLN A 176 -2.14 3.30 -18.37
N GLU A 177 -1.79 4.54 -18.72
CA GLU A 177 -1.13 4.83 -20.00
C GLU A 177 0.30 4.28 -20.04
N MET A 178 1.04 4.34 -18.95
CA MET A 178 2.39 3.79 -18.84
C MET A 178 2.38 2.28 -19.11
N LEU A 179 1.53 1.51 -18.42
CA LEU A 179 1.44 0.06 -18.58
C LEU A 179 0.88 -0.35 -19.93
N ARG A 180 -0.07 0.40 -20.47
CA ARG A 180 -0.62 0.16 -21.81
C ARG A 180 0.45 0.33 -22.89
N CYS A 181 1.26 1.37 -22.80
CA CYS A 181 2.28 1.68 -23.81
C CYS A 181 3.51 0.78 -23.73
N SER A 182 3.94 0.39 -22.53
CA SER A 182 5.17 -0.41 -22.33
C SER A 182 4.94 -1.91 -22.40
N LEU A 183 3.90 -2.38 -21.69
CA LEU A 183 3.66 -3.81 -21.48
C LEU A 183 2.44 -4.33 -22.26
N HIS A 184 1.74 -3.46 -23.00
CA HIS A 184 0.47 -3.77 -23.65
C HIS A 184 -0.59 -4.35 -22.69
N MET A 185 -0.53 -3.91 -21.42
CA MET A 185 -1.38 -4.41 -20.34
C MET A 185 -2.36 -3.34 -19.89
N ASN A 186 -3.58 -3.79 -19.53
CA ASN A 186 -4.60 -2.91 -18.98
C ASN A 186 -4.64 -3.05 -17.45
N TYR A 187 -4.42 -1.92 -16.77
CA TYR A 187 -4.58 -1.81 -15.33
C TYR A 187 -5.90 -1.13 -14.99
N SER A 188 -6.57 -1.64 -13.95
CA SER A 188 -7.67 -0.94 -13.28
C SER A 188 -7.71 -1.33 -11.82
N LYS A 189 -8.30 -0.48 -10.98
CA LYS A 189 -8.49 -0.81 -9.54
C LYS A 189 -9.28 -2.12 -9.33
N ARG A 190 -10.14 -2.51 -10.27
CA ARG A 190 -10.90 -3.76 -10.22
C ARG A 190 -10.10 -4.98 -10.69
N SER A 191 -9.15 -4.76 -11.60
CA SER A 191 -8.28 -5.81 -12.17
C SER A 191 -6.81 -5.39 -12.08
N PRO A 192 -6.21 -5.39 -10.86
CA PRO A 192 -4.87 -4.87 -10.63
C PRO A 192 -3.77 -5.92 -10.76
N LEU A 193 -4.07 -7.20 -10.99
CA LEU A 193 -3.11 -8.31 -10.85
C LEU A 193 -1.91 -8.25 -11.80
N VAL A 194 -1.96 -7.42 -12.84
CA VAL A 194 -0.79 -7.15 -13.71
C VAL A 194 0.42 -6.61 -12.94
N VAL A 195 0.21 -5.96 -11.80
CA VAL A 195 1.26 -5.42 -10.94
C VAL A 195 1.55 -6.28 -9.70
N SER A 196 0.90 -7.44 -9.57
CA SER A 196 1.11 -8.37 -8.45
C SER A 196 2.24 -9.35 -8.68
N THR A 197 3.01 -9.24 -9.77
CA THR A 197 4.07 -10.18 -10.12
C THR A 197 5.34 -9.96 -9.29
N ARG A 198 6.16 -11.01 -9.16
CA ARG A 198 7.45 -10.94 -8.46
C ARG A 198 8.41 -9.94 -9.12
N GLU A 199 8.37 -9.85 -10.44
CA GLU A 199 9.19 -8.93 -11.22
C GLU A 199 8.80 -7.47 -10.92
N TYR A 200 7.48 -7.19 -10.88
CA TYR A 200 6.99 -5.84 -10.58
C TYR A 200 7.38 -5.42 -9.16
N TYR A 201 7.15 -6.31 -8.18
CA TYR A 201 7.56 -6.12 -6.78
C TYR A 201 9.09 -5.90 -6.67
N GLY A 202 9.89 -6.72 -7.36
CA GLY A 202 11.35 -6.65 -7.36
C GLY A 202 11.88 -5.32 -7.90
N GLU A 203 11.27 -4.77 -8.96
CA GLU A 203 11.65 -3.46 -9.52
C GLU A 203 11.35 -2.31 -8.54
N LEU A 204 10.20 -2.35 -7.85
CA LEU A 204 9.87 -1.37 -6.81
C LEU A 204 10.88 -1.44 -5.65
N LEU A 205 11.16 -2.65 -5.17
CA LEU A 205 12.15 -2.87 -4.10
C LEU A 205 13.55 -2.40 -4.51
N ASN A 206 13.98 -2.67 -5.75
CA ASN A 206 15.24 -2.22 -6.27
C ASN A 206 15.31 -0.68 -6.31
N ARG A 207 14.24 -0.01 -6.77
CA ARG A 207 14.20 1.46 -6.79
C ARG A 207 14.36 2.04 -5.39
N VAL A 208 13.58 1.57 -4.44
CA VAL A 208 13.65 2.03 -3.05
C VAL A 208 15.04 1.83 -2.44
N LYS A 209 15.71 0.68 -2.73
CA LYS A 209 17.05 0.39 -2.22
C LYS A 209 18.17 1.20 -2.88
N THR A 210 17.96 1.68 -4.10
CA THR A 210 18.99 2.38 -4.89
C THR A 210 18.80 3.89 -4.97
N THR A 211 17.68 4.41 -4.46
CA THR A 211 17.37 5.84 -4.47
C THR A 211 16.70 6.24 -3.16
N GLU A 212 16.44 7.54 -2.99
CA GLU A 212 15.62 8.07 -1.89
C GLU A 212 14.14 8.28 -2.29
N ASP A 213 13.73 7.72 -3.43
CA ASP A 213 12.36 7.83 -3.93
C ASP A 213 11.39 6.92 -3.18
N LEU A 214 10.09 7.23 -3.25
CA LEU A 214 8.99 6.41 -2.71
C LEU A 214 9.17 6.11 -1.22
N ARG A 215 9.34 7.14 -0.43
CA ARG A 215 9.68 7.01 0.99
C ARG A 215 8.61 6.29 1.79
N SER A 216 7.35 6.48 1.47
CA SER A 216 6.26 5.75 2.13
C SER A 216 6.25 4.24 1.77
N LEU A 217 6.68 3.88 0.56
CA LEU A 217 6.89 2.48 0.17
C LEU A 217 8.15 1.90 0.82
N ALA A 218 9.22 2.69 0.95
CA ALA A 218 10.44 2.29 1.66
C ALA A 218 10.12 1.88 3.10
N ASP A 219 9.33 2.66 3.81
CA ASP A 219 8.90 2.37 5.18
C ASP A 219 8.15 1.03 5.29
N PHE A 220 7.36 0.68 4.29
CA PHE A 220 6.72 -0.64 4.21
C PHE A 220 7.74 -1.76 3.98
N PHE A 221 8.66 -1.61 3.03
CA PHE A 221 9.67 -2.63 2.75
C PHE A 221 10.63 -2.85 3.94
N ASP A 222 11.04 -1.79 4.62
CA ASP A 222 11.87 -1.86 5.83
C ASP A 222 11.15 -2.62 6.95
N PHE A 223 9.86 -2.38 7.13
CA PHE A 223 9.05 -3.14 8.06
C PHE A 223 9.02 -4.63 7.69
N ILE A 224 8.74 -4.96 6.43
CA ILE A 224 8.71 -6.36 5.96
C ILE A 224 10.08 -7.05 6.16
N GLU A 225 11.17 -6.35 5.90
CA GLU A 225 12.53 -6.88 6.14
C GLU A 225 12.75 -7.12 7.64
N SER A 226 12.29 -6.23 8.51
CA SER A 226 12.36 -6.42 9.96
C SER A 226 11.60 -7.66 10.44
N VAL A 227 10.39 -7.87 9.90
CA VAL A 227 9.56 -9.06 10.20
C VAL A 227 10.26 -10.34 9.76
N ARG A 228 10.81 -10.35 8.53
CA ARG A 228 11.55 -11.52 8.01
C ARG A 228 12.75 -11.89 8.85
N ASN A 229 13.44 -10.93 9.45
CA ASN A 229 14.59 -11.17 10.30
C ASN A 229 14.23 -11.66 11.72
N LEU A 230 12.96 -11.54 12.12
CA LEU A 230 12.43 -11.99 13.42
C LEU A 230 11.70 -13.33 13.33
N SER A 231 11.34 -13.77 12.14
CA SER A 231 10.59 -15.01 11.87
C SER A 231 11.50 -16.17 11.53
#